data_6fc8e0a752d971c605a9aa105619c7f7
#
_entry.id   6fc8e0a752d971c605a9aa105619c7f7
#
_cell.length_a   1.000
_cell.length_b   1.000
_cell.length_c   1.000
_cell.angle_alpha   90.00
_cell.angle_beta   90.00
_cell.angle_gamma   90.00
#
_symmetry.space_group_name_H-M   'P 1'
#
loop_
_entity.id
_entity.type
_entity.pdbx_description
1 polymer ?
#
loop_
_entity_poly.entity_id
_entity_poly.type
_entity_poly.pdbx_seq_one_letter_code
_entity_poly.pdbx_strand_id
1 'polypeptide(L)'
;MKEYGRIGQKRWEGQFYEEFLPELSGMRGIKVFKEMKENDDTVGAILFAIKMMIRQVEWHVEPGGDSAKDKEAAEFVESCMDDMQATWTDTISEILSFLPYGWSFHEIVYKRRMGKTKNRRSSSKYSDGLIGWQKLPPRAQDTLYRWEYDDSDNLIGMTQQPPPDYGLFTIPMSKAMLFRTESVKDNPEGRSILRNAYRSWYFKRRIQEIEAIGIERDLAGLPVIHAPEDLEIWDSHDPDMVKINGALIAMVKNLRRNESEGLVLPHGYEAELLSTGGTRQFDTNAIINRYDTKIAQTVLADFIMLGHEKTGASH
;
A
#
# COMPACT_ATOMS: atom_id res chain seq x y z
N MET A 1 -37.39 13.70 -17.21
CA MET A 1 -36.57 14.82 -17.72
C MET A 1 -35.37 14.22 -18.41
N LYS A 2 -34.93 14.76 -19.56
CA LYS A 2 -33.76 14.24 -20.28
C LYS A 2 -32.53 15.06 -19.89
N GLU A 3 -31.45 14.38 -19.47
CA GLU A 3 -30.17 15.03 -19.24
C GLU A 3 -29.55 15.38 -20.60
N TYR A 4 -29.03 16.62 -20.75
CA TYR A 4 -28.43 17.12 -22.00
C TYR A 4 -26.91 17.15 -21.95
N GLY A 5 -26.31 17.08 -20.76
CA GLY A 5 -24.88 17.09 -20.54
C GLY A 5 -24.32 15.71 -20.20
N ARG A 6 -23.00 15.68 -20.02
CA ARG A 6 -22.29 14.51 -19.46
C ARG A 6 -21.35 14.97 -18.36
N ILE A 7 -21.11 14.13 -17.37
CA ILE A 7 -20.24 14.43 -16.23
C ILE A 7 -18.77 14.67 -16.64
N GLY A 8 -18.37 14.21 -17.83
CA GLY A 8 -17.01 14.39 -18.34
C GLY A 8 -15.98 13.48 -17.70
N GLN A 9 -16.39 12.27 -17.33
CA GLN A 9 -15.49 11.19 -16.88
C GLN A 9 -14.60 10.73 -18.02
N LYS A 10 -13.30 10.55 -17.74
CA LYS A 10 -12.38 9.86 -18.64
C LYS A 10 -12.47 8.36 -18.41
N ARG A 11 -13.48 7.74 -18.99
CA ARG A 11 -13.76 6.31 -18.87
C ARG A 11 -13.74 5.65 -20.24
N TRP A 12 -13.07 4.51 -20.33
CA TRP A 12 -13.06 3.66 -21.52
C TRP A 12 -13.27 2.21 -21.09
N GLU A 13 -14.27 1.54 -21.67
CA GLU A 13 -14.63 0.15 -21.37
C GLU A 13 -14.72 -0.18 -19.85
N GLY A 14 -15.26 0.75 -19.07
CA GLY A 14 -15.41 0.57 -17.62
C GLY A 14 -14.13 0.76 -16.79
N GLN A 15 -13.05 1.23 -17.41
CA GLN A 15 -11.82 1.62 -16.72
C GLN A 15 -11.68 3.15 -16.69
N PHE A 16 -11.10 3.68 -15.60
CA PHE A 16 -10.96 5.11 -15.38
C PHE A 16 -9.53 5.60 -15.65
N TYR A 17 -9.41 6.76 -16.27
CA TYR A 17 -8.16 7.42 -16.65
C TYR A 17 -8.09 8.86 -16.12
N GLU A 18 -8.61 9.09 -14.90
CA GLU A 18 -8.67 10.42 -14.28
C GLU A 18 -7.37 10.81 -13.57
N GLU A 19 -6.54 9.82 -13.20
CA GLU A 19 -5.31 10.06 -12.46
C GLU A 19 -4.24 10.70 -13.35
N PHE A 20 -3.64 11.80 -12.84
CA PHE A 20 -2.60 12.55 -13.55
C PHE A 20 -1.28 11.77 -13.64
N LEU A 21 -0.93 11.01 -12.60
CA LEU A 21 0.29 10.20 -12.56
C LEU A 21 0.01 8.78 -13.05
N PRO A 22 0.56 8.36 -14.19
CA PRO A 22 0.30 7.02 -14.75
C PRO A 22 0.64 5.87 -13.81
N GLU A 23 1.64 6.05 -12.95
CA GLU A 23 2.04 5.06 -11.94
C GLU A 23 1.00 4.87 -10.82
N LEU A 24 0.11 5.84 -10.61
CA LEU A 24 -0.97 5.78 -9.62
C LEU A 24 -2.32 5.41 -10.23
N SER A 25 -2.36 5.09 -11.52
CA SER A 25 -3.59 4.72 -12.23
C SER A 25 -3.85 3.22 -12.21
N GLY A 26 -5.10 2.82 -11.96
CA GLY A 26 -5.57 1.43 -12.03
C GLY A 26 -4.72 0.47 -11.20
N MET A 27 -4.40 -0.69 -11.76
CA MET A 27 -3.61 -1.74 -11.09
C MET A 27 -2.22 -1.30 -10.62
N ARG A 28 -1.60 -0.34 -11.32
CA ARG A 28 -0.30 0.22 -10.89
C ARG A 28 -0.45 0.99 -9.60
N GLY A 29 -1.48 1.83 -9.52
CA GLY A 29 -1.80 2.60 -8.32
C GLY A 29 -2.09 1.70 -7.12
N ILE A 30 -2.85 0.62 -7.31
CA ILE A 30 -3.13 -0.37 -6.26
C ILE A 30 -1.82 -0.97 -5.72
N LYS A 31 -0.88 -1.33 -6.60
CA LYS A 31 0.44 -1.86 -6.18
C LYS A 31 1.26 -0.84 -5.40
N VAL A 32 1.28 0.42 -5.85
CA VAL A 32 2.00 1.50 -5.16
C VAL A 32 1.40 1.75 -3.77
N PHE A 33 0.09 1.89 -3.66
CA PHE A 33 -0.57 2.10 -2.37
C PHE A 33 -0.41 0.91 -1.43
N LYS A 34 -0.36 -0.32 -1.97
CA LYS A 34 -0.04 -1.51 -1.21
C LYS A 34 1.39 -1.45 -0.66
N GLU A 35 2.35 -1.08 -1.49
CA GLU A 35 3.75 -0.91 -1.07
C GLU A 35 3.89 0.16 0.03
N MET A 36 3.26 1.32 -0.14
CA MET A 36 3.23 2.38 0.87
C MET A 36 2.69 1.88 2.21
N LYS A 37 1.56 1.16 2.17
CA LYS A 37 0.88 0.64 3.37
C LYS A 37 1.68 -0.43 4.10
N GLU A 38 2.36 -1.33 3.35
CA GLU A 38 2.97 -2.54 3.91
C GLU A 38 4.46 -2.36 4.25
N ASN A 39 5.15 -1.42 3.59
CA ASN A 39 6.59 -1.26 3.71
C ASN A 39 7.03 0.10 4.28
N ASP A 40 6.13 1.06 4.47
CA ASP A 40 6.47 2.32 5.12
C ASP A 40 5.91 2.33 6.55
N ASP A 41 6.80 2.51 7.52
CA ASP A 41 6.49 2.50 8.96
C ASP A 41 5.52 3.61 9.36
N THR A 42 5.72 4.83 8.86
CA THR A 42 4.87 5.98 9.13
C THR A 42 3.48 5.81 8.54
N VAL A 43 3.38 5.40 7.28
CA VAL A 43 2.10 5.13 6.61
C VAL A 43 1.35 3.99 7.30
N GLY A 44 2.06 2.90 7.62
CA GLY A 44 1.49 1.75 8.32
C GLY A 44 0.93 2.13 9.69
N ALA A 45 1.69 2.89 10.49
CA ALA A 45 1.27 3.35 11.81
C ALA A 45 0.03 4.26 11.75
N ILE A 46 -0.02 5.20 10.81
CA ILE A 46 -1.17 6.10 10.60
C ILE A 46 -2.43 5.31 10.24
N LEU A 47 -2.34 4.42 9.25
CA LEU A 47 -3.48 3.61 8.83
C LEU A 47 -3.97 2.69 9.95
N PHE A 48 -3.05 2.12 10.72
CA PHE A 48 -3.37 1.31 11.89
C PHE A 48 -4.12 2.12 12.95
N ALA A 49 -3.62 3.32 13.29
CA ALA A 49 -4.25 4.19 14.28
C ALA A 49 -5.67 4.60 13.86
N ILE A 50 -5.86 5.04 12.60
CA ILE A 50 -7.18 5.40 12.07
C ILE A 50 -8.13 4.18 12.14
N LYS A 51 -7.64 3.02 11.71
CA LYS A 51 -8.41 1.78 11.77
C LYS A 51 -8.83 1.42 13.19
N MET A 52 -7.93 1.53 14.17
CA MET A 52 -8.25 1.23 15.56
C MET A 52 -9.28 2.20 16.15
N MET A 53 -9.17 3.49 15.84
CA MET A 53 -10.16 4.49 16.28
C MET A 53 -11.57 4.19 15.75
N ILE A 54 -11.68 3.84 14.46
CA ILE A 54 -13.00 3.55 13.86
C ILE A 54 -13.55 2.21 14.38
N ARG A 55 -12.70 1.23 14.66
CA ARG A 55 -13.13 -0.06 15.23
C ARG A 55 -13.70 0.05 16.65
N GLN A 56 -13.30 1.08 17.40
CA GLN A 56 -13.80 1.31 18.76
C GLN A 56 -15.20 1.95 18.80
N VAL A 57 -15.68 2.46 17.66
CA VAL A 57 -17.02 3.05 17.59
C VAL A 57 -18.07 1.95 17.74
N GLU A 58 -19.03 2.16 18.63
CA GLU A 58 -20.20 1.30 18.74
C GLU A 58 -21.17 1.58 17.59
N TRP A 59 -21.41 0.55 16.80
CA TRP A 59 -22.32 0.63 15.66
C TRP A 59 -23.70 0.11 16.05
N HIS A 60 -24.73 0.90 15.81
CA HIS A 60 -26.12 0.53 16.00
C HIS A 60 -26.94 0.91 14.77
N VAL A 61 -28.14 0.34 14.65
CA VAL A 61 -29.06 0.60 13.54
C VAL A 61 -30.18 1.48 14.05
N GLU A 62 -30.33 2.68 13.50
CA GLU A 62 -31.43 3.56 13.80
C GLU A 62 -32.60 3.32 12.82
N PRO A 63 -33.88 3.29 13.31
CA PRO A 63 -35.02 3.23 12.44
C PRO A 63 -35.13 4.45 11.53
N GLY A 64 -35.51 4.25 10.27
CA GLY A 64 -35.67 5.35 9.30
C GLY A 64 -36.86 6.26 9.59
N GLY A 65 -37.74 5.88 10.54
CA GLY A 65 -38.92 6.63 11.00
C GLY A 65 -39.57 5.98 12.22
N ASP A 66 -40.67 6.56 12.66
CA ASP A 66 -41.38 6.13 13.89
C ASP A 66 -42.37 4.96 13.68
N SER A 67 -42.60 4.52 12.45
CA SER A 67 -43.56 3.45 12.16
C SER A 67 -43.08 2.11 12.71
N ALA A 68 -44.01 1.22 13.02
CA ALA A 68 -43.70 -0.13 13.48
C ALA A 68 -42.84 -0.90 12.44
N LYS A 69 -43.07 -0.65 11.15
CA LYS A 69 -42.29 -1.26 10.05
C LYS A 69 -40.85 -0.76 10.02
N ASP A 70 -40.62 0.52 10.30
CA ASP A 70 -39.26 1.09 10.33
C ASP A 70 -38.45 0.48 11.48
N LYS A 71 -39.09 0.31 12.65
CA LYS A 71 -38.47 -0.33 13.82
C LYS A 71 -38.18 -1.81 13.55
N GLU A 72 -39.13 -2.56 13.00
CA GLU A 72 -38.94 -3.96 12.61
C GLU A 72 -37.80 -4.11 11.59
N ALA A 73 -37.72 -3.20 10.62
CA ALA A 73 -36.63 -3.21 9.62
C ALA A 73 -35.27 -2.95 10.26
N ALA A 74 -35.14 -2.00 11.20
CA ALA A 74 -33.94 -1.72 11.93
C ALA A 74 -33.45 -2.91 12.78
N GLU A 75 -34.37 -3.50 13.57
CA GLU A 75 -34.11 -4.70 14.37
C GLU A 75 -33.66 -5.88 13.50
N PHE A 76 -34.30 -6.04 12.32
CA PHE A 76 -33.89 -7.08 11.38
C PHE A 76 -32.48 -6.87 10.84
N VAL A 77 -32.11 -5.66 10.43
CA VAL A 77 -30.77 -5.34 9.95
C VAL A 77 -29.72 -5.56 11.05
N GLU A 78 -30.01 -5.12 12.28
CA GLU A 78 -29.12 -5.34 13.42
C GLU A 78 -28.92 -6.84 13.70
N SER A 79 -30.01 -7.63 13.64
CA SER A 79 -29.94 -9.07 13.76
C SER A 79 -29.14 -9.74 12.62
N CYS A 80 -29.16 -9.15 11.42
CA CYS A 80 -28.32 -9.63 10.31
C CYS A 80 -26.83 -9.37 10.55
N MET A 81 -26.48 -8.22 11.14
CA MET A 81 -25.10 -7.89 11.51
C MET A 81 -24.56 -8.87 12.56
N ASP A 82 -25.38 -9.22 13.57
CA ASP A 82 -25.01 -10.15 14.63
C ASP A 82 -24.91 -11.61 14.15
N ASP A 83 -25.65 -12.00 13.10
CA ASP A 83 -25.75 -13.37 12.60
C ASP A 83 -24.72 -13.71 11.50
N MET A 84 -23.84 -12.80 11.14
CA MET A 84 -22.79 -13.04 10.14
C MET A 84 -21.74 -14.04 10.63
N GLN A 85 -20.98 -14.63 9.70
CA GLN A 85 -19.85 -15.53 10.01
C GLN A 85 -18.66 -14.80 10.62
N ALA A 86 -18.40 -13.56 10.19
CA ALA A 86 -17.42 -12.66 10.77
C ALA A 86 -18.10 -11.69 11.72
N THR A 87 -17.39 -11.17 12.70
CA THR A 87 -17.90 -10.10 13.55
C THR A 87 -18.08 -8.81 12.74
N TRP A 88 -19.01 -7.95 13.19
CA TRP A 88 -19.17 -6.65 12.55
C TRP A 88 -17.88 -5.82 12.60
N THR A 89 -17.17 -5.87 13.72
CA THR A 89 -15.86 -5.21 13.89
C THR A 89 -14.81 -5.68 12.88
N ASP A 90 -14.77 -6.99 12.58
CA ASP A 90 -13.86 -7.52 11.56
C ASP A 90 -14.30 -7.07 10.17
N THR A 91 -15.61 -7.08 9.91
CA THR A 91 -16.18 -6.57 8.65
C THR A 91 -15.84 -5.09 8.43
N ILE A 92 -15.97 -4.25 9.46
CA ILE A 92 -15.51 -2.85 9.41
C ILE A 92 -14.03 -2.77 9.07
N SER A 93 -13.20 -3.64 9.65
CA SER A 93 -11.75 -3.66 9.35
C SER A 93 -11.42 -3.94 7.90
N GLU A 94 -12.22 -4.78 7.23
CA GLU A 94 -12.10 -5.07 5.80
C GLU A 94 -12.66 -3.92 4.94
N ILE A 95 -13.79 -3.34 5.34
CA ILE A 95 -14.38 -2.15 4.71
C ILE A 95 -13.36 -1.02 4.66
N LEU A 96 -12.63 -0.78 5.74
CA LEU A 96 -11.62 0.30 5.84
C LEU A 96 -10.45 0.15 4.86
N SER A 97 -10.39 -0.92 4.08
CA SER A 97 -9.47 -1.01 2.94
C SER A 97 -9.72 0.08 1.90
N PHE A 98 -10.88 0.75 1.91
CA PHE A 98 -11.13 1.90 1.05
C PHE A 98 -10.21 3.10 1.35
N LEU A 99 -9.67 3.22 2.56
CA LEU A 99 -8.78 4.32 2.92
C LEU A 99 -7.50 4.33 2.06
N PRO A 100 -6.68 3.26 2.05
CA PRO A 100 -5.48 3.24 1.22
C PRO A 100 -5.73 3.10 -0.27
N TYR A 101 -6.85 2.52 -0.71
CA TYR A 101 -7.10 2.26 -2.12
C TYR A 101 -8.12 3.19 -2.78
N GLY A 102 -8.83 4.00 -1.98
CA GLY A 102 -9.91 4.87 -2.46
C GLY A 102 -11.28 4.22 -2.41
N TRP A 103 -11.38 2.90 -2.54
CA TRP A 103 -12.63 2.15 -2.55
C TRP A 103 -12.47 0.75 -1.96
N SER A 104 -13.58 0.18 -1.50
CA SER A 104 -13.71 -1.25 -1.21
C SER A 104 -15.08 -1.76 -1.67
N PHE A 105 -15.11 -2.96 -2.22
CA PHE A 105 -16.31 -3.57 -2.78
C PHE A 105 -16.57 -4.90 -2.08
N HIS A 106 -17.76 -5.02 -1.48
CA HIS A 106 -18.16 -6.18 -0.70
C HIS A 106 -19.38 -6.83 -1.32
N GLU A 107 -19.29 -8.11 -1.66
CA GLU A 107 -20.45 -8.87 -2.12
C GLU A 107 -21.31 -9.29 -0.94
N ILE A 108 -22.63 -9.15 -1.06
CA ILE A 108 -23.58 -9.61 -0.05
C ILE A 108 -23.90 -11.07 -0.32
N VAL A 109 -23.38 -11.95 0.52
CA VAL A 109 -23.70 -13.38 0.47
C VAL A 109 -24.81 -13.65 1.48
N TYR A 110 -25.95 -14.14 0.99
CA TYR A 110 -27.12 -14.41 1.79
C TYR A 110 -27.15 -15.84 2.35
N LYS A 111 -27.87 -16.03 3.46
CA LYS A 111 -28.28 -17.33 4.01
C LYS A 111 -29.74 -17.28 4.43
N ARG A 112 -30.40 -18.43 4.41
CA ARG A 112 -31.70 -18.59 5.04
C ARG A 112 -31.54 -18.90 6.52
N ARG A 113 -32.26 -18.21 7.40
CA ARG A 113 -32.16 -18.30 8.85
C ARG A 113 -33.03 -19.47 9.37
N MET A 114 -32.44 -20.66 9.41
CA MET A 114 -33.10 -21.92 9.77
C MET A 114 -32.60 -22.50 11.10
N GLY A 115 -32.01 -21.66 11.96
CA GLY A 115 -31.39 -22.10 13.21
C GLY A 115 -30.04 -22.78 13.02
N LYS A 116 -29.55 -23.44 14.07
CA LYS A 116 -28.27 -24.15 14.07
C LYS A 116 -28.33 -25.37 13.16
N THR A 117 -27.43 -25.44 12.18
CA THR A 117 -27.29 -26.58 11.26
C THR A 117 -25.89 -27.18 11.33
N LYS A 118 -25.72 -28.42 10.84
CA LYS A 118 -24.40 -29.08 10.75
C LYS A 118 -23.45 -28.32 9.79
N ASN A 119 -24.01 -27.67 8.78
CA ASN A 119 -23.23 -26.85 7.87
C ASN A 119 -23.02 -25.46 8.45
N ARG A 120 -21.82 -25.18 8.89
CA ARG A 120 -21.45 -23.86 9.47
C ARG A 120 -21.81 -22.67 8.57
N ARG A 121 -21.81 -22.85 7.25
CA ARG A 121 -22.12 -21.79 6.28
C ARG A 121 -23.60 -21.37 6.28
N SER A 122 -24.51 -22.28 6.56
CA SER A 122 -25.96 -22.04 6.64
C SER A 122 -26.49 -21.94 8.07
N SER A 123 -25.63 -22.13 9.09
CA SER A 123 -26.02 -22.02 10.49
C SER A 123 -26.38 -20.58 10.83
N SER A 124 -27.46 -20.41 11.61
CA SER A 124 -27.97 -19.11 12.05
C SER A 124 -28.29 -19.15 13.55
N LYS A 125 -28.17 -18.02 14.21
CA LYS A 125 -28.67 -17.81 15.58
C LYS A 125 -30.19 -17.76 15.64
N TYR A 126 -30.83 -17.47 14.51
CA TYR A 126 -32.28 -17.28 14.36
C TYR A 126 -32.93 -18.41 13.55
N SER A 127 -34.20 -18.65 13.77
CA SER A 127 -35.01 -19.71 13.10
C SER A 127 -36.29 -19.17 12.50
N ASP A 128 -36.32 -17.92 12.09
CA ASP A 128 -37.46 -17.20 11.54
C ASP A 128 -37.73 -17.48 10.06
N GLY A 129 -36.84 -18.20 9.37
CA GLY A 129 -36.96 -18.53 7.95
C GLY A 129 -36.68 -17.38 7.00
N LEU A 130 -36.32 -16.19 7.53
CA LEU A 130 -36.00 -15.01 6.74
C LEU A 130 -34.62 -15.15 6.05
N ILE A 131 -34.35 -14.26 5.08
CA ILE A 131 -33.09 -14.22 4.36
C ILE A 131 -32.22 -13.14 4.99
N GLY A 132 -31.18 -13.56 5.73
CA GLY A 132 -30.20 -12.66 6.34
C GLY A 132 -28.85 -12.72 5.65
N TRP A 133 -27.89 -11.98 6.18
CA TRP A 133 -26.51 -11.97 5.69
C TRP A 133 -25.71 -13.15 6.23
N GLN A 134 -25.04 -13.89 5.35
CA GLN A 134 -24.07 -14.90 5.73
C GLN A 134 -22.70 -14.25 5.99
N LYS A 135 -22.26 -13.41 5.05
CA LYS A 135 -20.99 -12.68 5.09
C LYS A 135 -20.99 -11.57 4.06
N LEU A 136 -20.11 -10.59 4.26
CA LEU A 136 -19.82 -9.48 3.35
C LEU A 136 -18.34 -9.54 2.91
N PRO A 137 -17.92 -10.55 2.13
CA PRO A 137 -16.52 -10.72 1.78
C PRO A 137 -16.05 -9.60 0.84
N PRO A 138 -14.87 -9.01 1.09
CA PRO A 138 -14.28 -8.03 0.18
C PRO A 138 -13.91 -8.69 -1.15
N ARG A 139 -14.02 -7.90 -2.21
CA ARG A 139 -13.45 -8.21 -3.51
C ARG A 139 -12.17 -7.41 -3.65
N ALA A 140 -11.04 -8.12 -3.69
CA ALA A 140 -9.73 -7.49 -3.67
C ALA A 140 -9.58 -6.49 -4.82
N GLN A 141 -9.07 -5.30 -4.52
CA GLN A 141 -8.94 -4.21 -5.49
C GLN A 141 -8.03 -4.59 -6.67
N ASP A 142 -7.04 -5.44 -6.42
CA ASP A 142 -6.13 -5.96 -7.44
C ASP A 142 -6.75 -7.00 -8.38
N THR A 143 -8.00 -7.38 -8.16
CA THR A 143 -8.76 -8.26 -9.05
C THR A 143 -9.76 -7.52 -9.94
N LEU A 144 -9.88 -6.20 -9.79
CA LEU A 144 -10.76 -5.40 -10.62
C LEU A 144 -10.37 -5.52 -12.09
N TYR A 145 -11.30 -5.97 -12.92
CA TYR A 145 -11.16 -5.98 -14.36
C TYR A 145 -11.79 -4.72 -14.97
N ARG A 146 -13.08 -4.44 -14.66
CA ARG A 146 -13.78 -3.24 -15.07
C ARG A 146 -15.05 -3.00 -14.25
N TRP A 147 -15.55 -1.78 -14.31
CA TRP A 147 -16.86 -1.40 -13.81
C TRP A 147 -17.91 -1.55 -14.92
N GLU A 148 -19.10 -2.03 -14.57
CA GLU A 148 -20.19 -2.24 -15.51
C GLU A 148 -21.19 -1.09 -15.40
N TYR A 149 -21.58 -0.56 -16.55
CA TYR A 149 -22.54 0.54 -16.69
C TYR A 149 -23.67 0.18 -17.62
N ASP A 150 -24.86 0.73 -17.38
CA ASP A 150 -25.98 0.63 -18.30
C ASP A 150 -25.90 1.72 -19.40
N ASP A 151 -26.87 1.66 -20.34
CA ASP A 151 -26.98 2.61 -21.44
C ASP A 151 -27.27 4.07 -20.99
N SER A 152 -27.64 4.25 -19.73
CA SER A 152 -27.93 5.55 -19.09
C SER A 152 -26.77 6.05 -18.22
N ASP A 153 -25.57 5.45 -18.35
CA ASP A 153 -24.37 5.75 -17.57
C ASP A 153 -24.50 5.49 -16.04
N ASN A 154 -25.45 4.65 -15.59
CA ASN A 154 -25.53 4.24 -14.20
C ASN A 154 -24.61 3.06 -13.92
N LEU A 155 -23.92 3.07 -12.78
CA LEU A 155 -23.10 1.97 -12.31
C LEU A 155 -23.98 0.78 -11.92
N ILE A 156 -23.88 -0.34 -12.63
CA ILE A 156 -24.71 -1.54 -12.41
C ILE A 156 -23.94 -2.71 -11.81
N GLY A 157 -22.61 -2.69 -11.79
CA GLY A 157 -21.80 -3.77 -11.22
C GLY A 157 -20.31 -3.59 -11.34
N MET A 158 -19.61 -4.61 -10.89
CA MET A 158 -18.16 -4.74 -11.00
C MET A 158 -17.81 -6.12 -11.56
N THR A 159 -16.98 -6.17 -12.58
CA THR A 159 -16.37 -7.41 -13.08
C THR A 159 -14.97 -7.55 -12.51
N GLN A 160 -14.70 -8.68 -11.87
CA GLN A 160 -13.39 -9.05 -11.35
C GLN A 160 -12.78 -10.22 -12.12
N GLN A 161 -11.45 -10.32 -12.05
CA GLN A 161 -10.66 -11.42 -12.62
C GLN A 161 -9.72 -11.99 -11.53
N PRO A 162 -10.25 -12.78 -10.59
CA PRO A 162 -9.48 -13.27 -9.47
C PRO A 162 -8.68 -14.53 -9.80
N PRO A 163 -7.51 -14.75 -9.14
CA PRO A 163 -6.84 -16.03 -9.16
C PRO A 163 -7.71 -17.12 -8.46
N PRO A 164 -7.47 -18.43 -8.66
CA PRO A 164 -6.41 -19.00 -9.51
C PRO A 164 -6.77 -19.09 -10.99
N ASP A 165 -8.06 -19.09 -11.33
CA ASP A 165 -8.53 -19.42 -12.68
C ASP A 165 -8.59 -18.21 -13.62
N TYR A 166 -8.51 -17.00 -13.05
CA TYR A 166 -8.60 -15.74 -13.79
C TYR A 166 -9.85 -15.63 -14.68
N GLY A 167 -10.93 -16.32 -14.29
CA GLY A 167 -12.25 -16.18 -14.91
C GLY A 167 -12.85 -14.81 -14.63
N LEU A 168 -13.73 -14.35 -15.53
CA LEU A 168 -14.46 -13.10 -15.35
C LEU A 168 -15.75 -13.34 -14.56
N PHE A 169 -15.90 -12.64 -13.44
CA PHE A 169 -17.08 -12.73 -12.59
C PHE A 169 -17.69 -11.34 -12.41
N THR A 170 -18.91 -11.16 -12.88
CA THR A 170 -19.63 -9.90 -12.74
C THR A 170 -20.55 -9.96 -11.53
N ILE A 171 -20.39 -9.00 -10.62
CA ILE A 171 -21.18 -8.86 -9.40
C ILE A 171 -22.06 -7.62 -9.56
N PRO A 172 -23.40 -7.77 -9.56
CA PRO A 172 -24.29 -6.65 -9.70
C PRO A 172 -24.34 -5.80 -8.43
N MET A 173 -24.52 -4.47 -8.57
CA MET A 173 -24.64 -3.53 -7.45
C MET A 173 -25.77 -3.89 -6.49
N SER A 174 -26.85 -4.54 -6.96
CA SER A 174 -27.96 -5.03 -6.13
C SER A 174 -27.53 -6.12 -5.12
N LYS A 175 -26.36 -6.71 -5.28
CA LYS A 175 -25.78 -7.71 -4.39
C LYS A 175 -24.42 -7.27 -3.83
N ALA A 176 -24.18 -5.99 -3.75
CA ALA A 176 -22.92 -5.46 -3.31
C ALA A 176 -23.06 -4.19 -2.48
N MET A 177 -22.04 -3.92 -1.69
CA MET A 177 -21.83 -2.65 -1.00
C MET A 177 -20.52 -2.07 -1.48
N LEU A 178 -20.57 -0.88 -2.04
CA LEU A 178 -19.40 -0.09 -2.45
C LEU A 178 -19.15 1.01 -1.42
N PHE A 179 -17.98 0.95 -0.80
CA PHE A 179 -17.47 2.00 0.08
C PHE A 179 -16.38 2.75 -0.64
N ARG A 180 -16.39 4.06 -0.56
CA ARG A 180 -15.39 4.91 -1.20
C ARG A 180 -15.09 6.13 -0.34
N THR A 181 -13.94 6.71 -0.51
CA THR A 181 -13.54 7.97 0.10
C THR A 181 -14.28 9.12 -0.58
N GLU A 182 -13.56 9.98 -1.26
CA GLU A 182 -14.10 11.10 -2.03
C GLU A 182 -14.55 10.61 -3.42
N SER A 183 -15.76 10.98 -3.84
CA SER A 183 -16.24 10.73 -5.19
C SER A 183 -16.09 11.99 -6.02
N VAL A 184 -15.24 11.95 -7.03
CA VAL A 184 -15.11 13.01 -8.03
C VAL A 184 -15.70 12.53 -9.33
N LYS A 185 -16.63 13.31 -9.90
CA LYS A 185 -17.32 12.98 -11.16
C LYS A 185 -17.99 11.59 -11.10
N ASP A 186 -18.53 11.21 -9.96
CA ASP A 186 -19.15 9.92 -9.73
C ASP A 186 -18.26 8.68 -10.03
N ASN A 187 -16.96 8.82 -9.86
CA ASN A 187 -16.02 7.72 -10.00
C ASN A 187 -16.21 6.71 -8.87
N PRO A 188 -16.47 5.42 -9.13
CA PRO A 188 -16.61 4.38 -8.12
C PRO A 188 -15.31 4.06 -7.38
N GLU A 189 -14.15 4.35 -7.97
CA GLU A 189 -12.85 4.04 -7.36
C GLU A 189 -12.48 5.02 -6.22
N GLY A 190 -13.17 6.16 -6.09
CA GLY A 190 -12.84 7.16 -5.09
C GLY A 190 -11.39 7.68 -5.24
N ARG A 191 -10.80 8.10 -4.13
CA ARG A 191 -9.42 8.58 -4.13
C ARG A 191 -8.69 8.11 -2.87
N SER A 192 -7.56 7.44 -3.02
CA SER A 192 -6.72 7.03 -1.89
C SER A 192 -6.36 8.22 -1.01
N ILE A 193 -6.47 8.08 0.32
CA ILE A 193 -5.98 9.09 1.26
C ILE A 193 -4.45 9.25 1.18
N LEU A 194 -3.75 8.23 0.66
CA LEU A 194 -2.30 8.23 0.47
C LEU A 194 -1.88 8.95 -0.81
N ARG A 195 -2.84 9.31 -1.69
CA ARG A 195 -2.54 9.92 -3.00
C ARG A 195 -1.65 11.15 -2.89
N ASN A 196 -1.95 12.04 -1.97
CA ASN A 196 -1.19 13.27 -1.78
C ASN A 196 0.14 13.03 -1.03
N ALA A 197 0.23 11.97 -0.24
CA ALA A 197 1.45 11.58 0.45
C ALA A 197 2.49 10.90 -0.48
N TYR A 198 2.06 10.40 -1.64
CA TYR A 198 2.90 9.64 -2.57
C TYR A 198 4.25 10.30 -2.87
N ARG A 199 4.27 11.59 -3.20
CA ARG A 199 5.52 12.29 -3.54
C ARG A 199 6.50 12.33 -2.37
N SER A 200 6.01 12.59 -1.17
CA SER A 200 6.85 12.60 0.05
C SER A 200 7.40 11.22 0.36
N TRP A 201 6.55 10.20 0.27
CA TRP A 201 6.93 8.80 0.43
C TRP A 201 7.99 8.36 -0.60
N TYR A 202 7.79 8.70 -1.88
CA TYR A 202 8.72 8.35 -2.95
C TYR A 202 10.14 8.91 -2.70
N PHE A 203 10.23 10.18 -2.31
CA PHE A 203 11.54 10.78 -2.00
C PHE A 203 12.12 10.28 -0.69
N LYS A 204 11.33 10.04 0.35
CA LYS A 204 11.77 9.40 1.60
C LYS A 204 12.46 8.08 1.30
N ARG A 205 11.79 7.18 0.58
CA ARG A 205 12.32 5.87 0.19
C ARG A 205 13.64 5.99 -0.56
N ARG A 206 13.73 6.91 -1.53
CA ARG A 206 14.96 7.14 -2.28
C ARG A 206 16.11 7.63 -1.40
N ILE A 207 15.85 8.49 -0.44
CA ILE A 207 16.87 8.96 0.50
C ILE A 207 17.34 7.82 1.41
N GLN A 208 16.44 6.99 1.91
CA GLN A 208 16.78 5.81 2.71
C GLN A 208 17.65 4.81 1.92
N GLU A 209 17.33 4.56 0.65
CA GLU A 209 18.15 3.72 -0.24
C GLU A 209 19.57 4.29 -0.42
N ILE A 210 19.68 5.61 -0.68
CA ILE A 210 20.98 6.29 -0.85
C ILE A 210 21.75 6.28 0.46
N GLU A 211 21.10 6.49 1.59
CA GLU A 211 21.72 6.45 2.91
C GLU A 211 22.31 5.08 3.20
N ALA A 212 21.53 4.00 2.97
CA ALA A 212 22.00 2.64 3.17
C ALA A 212 23.23 2.31 2.32
N ILE A 213 23.21 2.70 1.03
CA ILE A 213 24.37 2.55 0.12
C ILE A 213 25.56 3.37 0.61
N GLY A 214 25.33 4.60 1.08
CA GLY A 214 26.37 5.47 1.62
C GLY A 214 27.03 4.87 2.86
N ILE A 215 26.23 4.37 3.80
CA ILE A 215 26.72 3.72 5.02
C ILE A 215 27.53 2.46 4.66
N GLU A 216 27.03 1.63 3.76
CA GLU A 216 27.76 0.43 3.30
C GLU A 216 29.12 0.79 2.71
N ARG A 217 29.17 1.84 1.88
CA ARG A 217 30.43 2.31 1.28
C ARG A 217 31.38 2.91 2.30
N ASP A 218 30.87 3.68 3.27
CA ASP A 218 31.72 4.32 4.28
C ASP A 218 32.24 3.30 5.30
N LEU A 219 31.46 2.28 5.65
CA LEU A 219 31.88 1.23 6.57
C LEU A 219 32.85 0.23 5.92
N ALA A 220 32.60 -0.16 4.68
CA ALA A 220 33.44 -1.10 3.96
C ALA A 220 34.71 -0.44 3.38
N GLY A 221 34.69 0.88 3.19
CA GLY A 221 35.70 1.62 2.43
C GLY A 221 35.63 1.31 0.94
N LEU A 222 36.30 2.14 0.14
CA LEU A 222 36.56 1.84 -1.26
C LEU A 222 37.94 1.19 -1.37
N PRO A 223 38.06 -0.10 -1.68
CA PRO A 223 39.34 -0.73 -1.81
C PRO A 223 40.08 -0.16 -3.02
N VAL A 224 41.29 0.32 -2.79
CA VAL A 224 42.19 0.83 -3.81
C VAL A 224 43.49 0.06 -3.70
N ILE A 225 44.04 -0.36 -4.84
CA ILE A 225 45.35 -0.98 -4.93
C ILE A 225 46.25 -0.05 -5.76
N HIS A 226 47.34 0.39 -5.17
CA HIS A 226 48.36 1.13 -5.85
C HIS A 226 49.45 0.17 -6.38
N ALA A 227 49.74 0.28 -7.67
CA ALA A 227 50.85 -0.44 -8.29
C ALA A 227 52.13 0.37 -8.13
N PRO A 228 53.30 -0.29 -8.17
CA PRO A 228 54.60 0.40 -8.20
C PRO A 228 54.66 1.42 -9.34
N GLU A 229 55.38 2.55 -9.12
CA GLU A 229 55.48 3.66 -10.09
C GLU A 229 56.16 3.26 -11.43
N ASP A 230 56.96 2.24 -11.41
CA ASP A 230 57.69 1.73 -12.58
C ASP A 230 56.87 0.76 -13.43
N LEU A 231 55.58 0.51 -13.05
CA LEU A 231 54.73 -0.47 -13.70
C LEU A 231 53.53 0.23 -14.38
N GLU A 232 53.57 0.27 -15.72
CA GLU A 232 52.45 0.84 -16.50
C GLU A 232 51.30 -0.15 -16.68
N ILE A 233 50.55 -0.41 -15.61
CA ILE A 233 49.44 -1.39 -15.59
C ILE A 233 48.30 -1.09 -16.58
N TRP A 234 48.29 0.11 -17.19
CA TRP A 234 47.29 0.54 -18.16
C TRP A 234 47.75 0.32 -19.61
N ASP A 235 49.00 -0.22 -19.87
CA ASP A 235 49.43 -0.52 -21.23
C ASP A 235 48.60 -1.70 -21.79
N SER A 236 47.68 -1.37 -22.70
CA SER A 236 46.85 -2.35 -23.40
C SER A 236 47.58 -3.12 -24.50
N HIS A 237 48.80 -2.74 -24.86
CA HIS A 237 49.60 -3.39 -25.90
C HIS A 237 50.48 -4.49 -25.33
N ASP A 238 50.78 -4.44 -24.03
CA ASP A 238 51.53 -5.48 -23.33
C ASP A 238 50.58 -6.56 -22.77
N PRO A 239 50.59 -7.80 -23.30
CA PRO A 239 49.72 -8.87 -22.82
C PRO A 239 49.89 -9.23 -21.34
N ASP A 240 51.06 -9.00 -20.76
CA ASP A 240 51.36 -9.30 -19.36
C ASP A 240 50.76 -8.19 -18.45
N MET A 241 50.82 -6.93 -18.87
CA MET A 241 50.18 -5.82 -18.19
C MET A 241 48.67 -5.96 -18.20
N VAL A 242 48.06 -6.40 -19.30
CA VAL A 242 46.64 -6.69 -19.39
C VAL A 242 46.21 -7.79 -18.39
N LYS A 243 47.01 -8.84 -18.23
CA LYS A 243 46.73 -9.91 -17.25
C LYS A 243 46.85 -9.40 -15.81
N ILE A 244 47.90 -8.63 -15.50
CA ILE A 244 48.12 -8.05 -14.17
C ILE A 244 46.96 -7.12 -13.82
N ASN A 245 46.60 -6.21 -14.69
CA ASN A 245 45.46 -5.31 -14.49
C ASN A 245 44.14 -6.08 -14.27
N GLY A 246 43.89 -7.12 -15.08
CA GLY A 246 42.75 -8.00 -14.89
C GLY A 246 42.70 -8.69 -13.53
N ALA A 247 43.85 -9.17 -13.05
CA ALA A 247 44.00 -9.78 -11.74
C ALA A 247 43.78 -8.78 -10.60
N LEU A 248 44.31 -7.56 -10.70
CA LEU A 248 44.12 -6.49 -9.72
C LEU A 248 42.66 -6.05 -9.64
N ILE A 249 41.98 -5.88 -10.79
CA ILE A 249 40.54 -5.56 -10.84
C ILE A 249 39.71 -6.68 -10.21
N ALA A 250 40.04 -7.93 -10.49
CA ALA A 250 39.36 -9.08 -9.89
C ALA A 250 39.53 -9.12 -8.37
N MET A 251 40.74 -8.80 -7.89
CA MET A 251 41.11 -8.73 -6.49
C MET A 251 40.30 -7.63 -5.76
N VAL A 252 40.27 -6.43 -6.31
CA VAL A 252 39.47 -5.28 -5.77
C VAL A 252 37.98 -5.62 -5.71
N LYS A 253 37.46 -6.30 -6.74
CA LYS A 253 36.05 -6.75 -6.75
C LYS A 253 35.76 -7.82 -5.70
N ASN A 254 36.71 -8.71 -5.46
CA ASN A 254 36.54 -9.80 -4.48
C ASN A 254 36.73 -9.31 -3.05
N LEU A 255 37.57 -8.32 -2.77
CA LEU A 255 37.67 -7.67 -1.46
C LEU A 255 36.35 -7.11 -0.94
N ARG A 256 35.47 -6.73 -1.83
CA ARG A 256 34.08 -6.28 -1.48
C ARG A 256 33.09 -7.41 -1.21
N ARG A 257 33.36 -8.61 -1.74
CA ARG A 257 32.38 -9.70 -1.72
C ARG A 257 32.59 -10.72 -0.61
N ASN A 258 33.82 -10.84 -0.13
CA ASN A 258 34.16 -11.85 0.84
C ASN A 258 34.57 -11.21 2.16
N GLU A 259 34.00 -11.69 3.24
CA GLU A 259 34.54 -11.63 4.59
C GLU A 259 35.88 -12.37 4.70
N SER A 260 36.69 -12.38 3.63
CA SER A 260 37.99 -13.07 3.54
C SER A 260 38.99 -12.35 4.39
N GLU A 261 39.59 -13.04 5.31
CA GLU A 261 40.38 -12.56 6.42
C GLU A 261 41.77 -12.03 6.04
N GLY A 262 42.08 -11.77 4.77
CA GLY A 262 43.40 -11.21 4.41
C GLY A 262 43.65 -11.02 2.92
N LEU A 263 44.50 -10.07 2.62
CA LEU A 263 45.00 -9.76 1.29
C LEU A 263 46.50 -9.92 1.27
N VAL A 264 47.02 -10.71 0.32
CA VAL A 264 48.47 -10.83 0.08
C VAL A 264 48.81 -10.10 -1.20
N LEU A 265 49.63 -9.08 -1.09
CA LEU A 265 50.11 -8.30 -2.23
C LEU A 265 51.62 -8.57 -2.49
N PRO A 266 52.05 -8.55 -3.75
CA PRO A 266 53.47 -8.56 -4.08
C PRO A 266 54.19 -7.31 -3.53
N HIS A 267 55.51 -7.38 -3.42
CA HIS A 267 56.34 -6.25 -2.97
C HIS A 267 56.13 -5.02 -3.87
N GLY A 268 55.94 -3.87 -3.28
CA GLY A 268 55.75 -2.60 -3.98
C GLY A 268 54.30 -2.26 -4.29
N TYR A 269 53.36 -3.20 -4.09
CA TYR A 269 51.94 -2.88 -4.15
C TYR A 269 51.39 -2.47 -2.78
N GLU A 270 50.58 -1.44 -2.75
CA GLU A 270 49.91 -0.99 -1.53
C GLU A 270 48.41 -1.09 -1.68
N ALA A 271 47.72 -1.53 -0.65
CA ALA A 271 46.24 -1.52 -0.60
C ALA A 271 45.78 -0.60 0.51
N GLU A 272 44.80 0.22 0.20
CA GLU A 272 44.11 1.04 1.19
C GLU A 272 42.61 0.94 1.01
N LEU A 273 41.90 1.18 2.10
CA LEU A 273 40.45 1.35 2.10
C LEU A 273 40.16 2.85 2.20
N LEU A 274 39.84 3.47 1.08
CA LEU A 274 39.44 4.87 1.07
C LEU A 274 38.05 4.95 1.73
N SER A 275 38.01 5.46 2.94
CA SER A 275 36.75 5.93 3.55
C SER A 275 36.65 7.43 3.29
N THR A 276 35.48 7.92 3.01
CA THR A 276 35.24 9.35 2.79
C THR A 276 35.53 10.19 4.04
N GLY A 277 35.80 9.55 5.21
CA GLY A 277 36.29 10.16 6.48
C GLY A 277 35.68 11.50 6.89
N GLY A 278 34.73 11.96 6.14
CA GLY A 278 34.13 13.29 6.24
C GLY A 278 32.79 13.28 6.98
N THR A 279 32.56 14.31 7.76
CA THR A 279 31.25 14.68 8.25
C THR A 279 30.26 14.64 7.06
N ARG A 280 29.19 13.83 7.17
CA ARG A 280 28.13 13.77 6.14
C ARG A 280 27.69 15.20 5.81
N GLN A 281 27.73 15.56 4.54
CA GLN A 281 27.38 16.88 4.05
C GLN A 281 25.88 17.18 4.23
N PHE A 282 25.05 16.14 4.43
CA PHE A 282 23.62 16.26 4.61
C PHE A 282 23.15 15.42 5.82
N ASP A 283 22.31 16.01 6.65
CA ASP A 283 21.59 15.31 7.71
C ASP A 283 20.41 14.54 7.10
N THR A 284 20.64 13.26 6.79
CA THR A 284 19.61 12.38 6.22
C THR A 284 18.46 12.15 7.18
N ASN A 285 18.72 12.10 8.51
CA ASN A 285 17.68 11.95 9.51
C ASN A 285 16.71 13.15 9.51
N ALA A 286 17.24 14.37 9.45
CA ALA A 286 16.40 15.57 9.36
C ALA A 286 15.56 15.58 8.08
N ILE A 287 16.11 15.09 6.97
CA ILE A 287 15.38 14.98 5.69
C ILE A 287 14.25 13.93 5.78
N ILE A 288 14.53 12.74 6.31
CA ILE A 288 13.57 11.65 6.49
C ILE A 288 12.44 12.11 7.41
N ASN A 289 12.76 12.67 8.59
CA ASN A 289 11.78 13.19 9.55
C ASN A 289 10.87 14.26 8.93
N ARG A 290 11.42 15.13 8.06
CA ARG A 290 10.63 16.11 7.33
C ARG A 290 9.63 15.44 6.39
N TYR A 291 9.99 14.34 5.72
CA TYR A 291 9.06 13.61 4.86
C TYR A 291 8.01 12.86 5.68
N ASP A 292 8.37 12.27 6.82
CA ASP A 292 7.43 11.64 7.74
C ASP A 292 6.38 12.63 8.23
N THR A 293 6.81 13.80 8.67
CA THR A 293 5.92 14.90 9.05
C THR A 293 4.97 15.28 7.90
N LYS A 294 5.49 15.43 6.68
CA LYS A 294 4.65 15.73 5.50
C LYS A 294 3.65 14.63 5.17
N ILE A 295 4.02 13.36 5.31
CA ILE A 295 3.12 12.23 5.13
C ILE A 295 1.99 12.30 6.17
N ALA A 296 2.34 12.50 7.44
CA ALA A 296 1.36 12.63 8.53
C ALA A 296 0.39 13.81 8.31
N GLN A 297 0.92 14.98 7.95
CA GLN A 297 0.12 16.17 7.62
C GLN A 297 -0.86 15.94 6.49
N THR A 298 -0.43 15.22 5.46
CA THR A 298 -1.27 14.94 4.28
C THR A 298 -2.52 14.15 4.63
N VAL A 299 -2.44 13.24 5.61
CA VAL A 299 -3.57 12.41 6.06
C VAL A 299 -4.23 12.96 7.33
N LEU A 300 -3.90 14.20 7.74
CA LEU A 300 -4.38 14.87 8.95
C LEU A 300 -4.10 14.08 10.23
N ALA A 301 -2.97 13.40 10.26
CA ALA A 301 -2.57 12.54 11.37
C ALA A 301 -1.44 13.14 12.22
N ASP A 302 -1.27 14.45 12.22
CA ASP A 302 -0.25 15.17 13.01
C ASP A 302 -0.31 14.82 14.51
N PHE A 303 -1.50 14.52 15.03
CA PHE A 303 -1.67 14.16 16.43
C PHE A 303 -0.88 12.90 16.83
N ILE A 304 -0.56 12.02 15.89
CA ILE A 304 0.28 10.83 16.12
C ILE A 304 1.74 11.23 16.35
N MET A 305 2.17 12.32 15.73
CA MET A 305 3.54 12.82 15.80
C MET A 305 3.82 13.69 17.04
N LEU A 306 2.79 14.26 17.65
CA LEU A 306 2.93 15.16 18.82
C LEU A 306 3.61 14.52 20.03
N GLY A 307 3.62 13.19 20.14
CA GLY A 307 4.31 12.45 21.20
C GLY A 307 5.83 12.30 20.99
N HIS A 308 6.35 12.62 19.81
CA HIS A 308 7.76 12.46 19.46
C HIS A 308 8.58 13.75 19.49
N GLU A 309 7.95 14.92 19.57
CA GLU A 309 8.70 16.14 19.84
C GLU A 309 9.25 16.08 21.26
N LYS A 310 10.58 15.95 21.37
CA LYS A 310 11.28 16.19 22.63
C LYS A 310 10.91 17.60 23.06
N THR A 311 10.10 17.71 24.10
CA THR A 311 9.99 18.93 24.87
C THR A 311 11.37 19.25 25.43
N GLY A 312 12.15 19.96 24.66
CA GLY A 312 13.34 20.63 25.13
C GLY A 312 12.88 21.76 26.03
N ALA A 313 12.61 21.43 27.28
CA ALA A 313 12.54 22.44 28.34
C ALA A 313 13.96 22.99 28.48
N SER A 314 14.22 24.09 27.81
CA SER A 314 15.33 24.96 28.18
C SER A 314 14.87 25.80 29.39
N HIS A 315 15.51 25.58 30.51
CA HIS A 315 15.65 26.55 31.58
C HIS A 315 17.07 27.09 31.52
#